data_f380047c9b569bc9eed5af5994343d58
#
_entry.id   f380047c9b569bc9eed5af5994343d58
#
_cell.length_a   1.000
_cell.length_b   1.000
_cell.length_c   1.000
_cell.angle_alpha   90.00
_cell.angle_beta   90.00
_cell.angle_gamma   90.00
#
_symmetry.space_group_name_H-M   'P 1'
#
loop_
_entity.id
_entity.type
_entity.pdbx_description
1 polymer ?
#
loop_
_entity_poly.entity_id
_entity_poly.type
_entity_poly.pdbx_seq_one_letter_code
_entity_poly.pdbx_strand_id
1 'polypeptide(L)'
;MDIADQIKTNDKNKSKLTKKNMIILKASYKYMEDTQSTMSIFLNFDIAPETFRQEYLYQKPKLFKNAVINLEAVSWDEINGLYQRANPAAPLFHLRKKGVIVPKEEYVEIFDDLGNIRHRFIKPVIYEHMRNGASLIYNHINNEPFSDGIARQIGALAQAHTVTSAYLCFGSDESYKNHWDTRDVYAVQLVGKKRWYLSASNFPQPLYMQQTKDLNVTEPDTVDYDIVLEAGDVLYIPRGWWHNPIPMGCESFHLAVGTFPPNGYDYLEWLMWKGQGKIPEIESLRHSFTDWQTDKERLVDVAEKIACIICSPERYAAFLEEFLGEKRTDSIFNLEKFANPQASILADDLKVRLNTVNASTAKQGLLIANGTKINAQGAGCEVLAFISTHQPVAISKVLAQFDAAKHEEIRELLTRLADLDAVEVF
;
A
#
# COMPACT_ATOMS: atom_id res chain seq x y z
N MET A 1 -36.00 23.28 -29.53
CA MET A 1 -35.37 21.95 -29.24
C MET A 1 -35.50 21.74 -27.75
N ASP A 2 -36.31 20.76 -27.40
CA ASP A 2 -36.95 20.64 -26.09
C ASP A 2 -35.98 20.02 -25.03
N ILE A 3 -36.04 20.52 -23.82
CA ILE A 3 -35.21 20.05 -22.67
C ILE A 3 -35.42 18.54 -22.41
N ALA A 4 -36.56 17.99 -22.82
CA ALA A 4 -36.88 16.57 -22.74
C ALA A 4 -36.00 15.66 -23.61
N ASP A 5 -35.46 16.16 -24.74
CA ASP A 5 -34.56 15.39 -25.60
C ASP A 5 -33.12 15.37 -25.13
N GLN A 6 -32.70 16.37 -24.36
CA GLN A 6 -31.35 16.35 -23.71
C GLN A 6 -31.27 15.38 -22.52
N ILE A 7 -32.38 15.19 -21.80
CA ILE A 7 -32.44 14.23 -20.68
C ILE A 7 -32.42 12.78 -21.20
N LYS A 8 -33.09 12.48 -22.32
CA LYS A 8 -33.09 11.15 -22.93
C LYS A 8 -31.72 10.74 -23.53
N THR A 9 -30.95 11.70 -24.03
CA THR A 9 -29.58 11.43 -24.54
C THR A 9 -28.59 11.22 -23.41
N ASN A 10 -28.75 11.88 -22.24
CA ASN A 10 -27.91 11.67 -21.10
C ASN A 10 -28.12 10.29 -20.42
N ASP A 11 -29.35 9.81 -20.36
CA ASP A 11 -29.66 8.48 -19.81
C ASP A 11 -29.17 7.32 -20.71
N LYS A 12 -29.22 7.49 -22.03
CA LYS A 12 -28.65 6.49 -22.96
C LYS A 12 -27.13 6.43 -22.91
N ASN A 13 -26.45 7.54 -22.62
CA ASN A 13 -24.99 7.55 -22.43
C ASN A 13 -24.57 6.99 -21.06
N LYS A 14 -25.33 7.26 -20.00
CA LYS A 14 -25.12 6.62 -18.69
C LYS A 14 -25.31 5.10 -18.76
N SER A 15 -26.34 4.61 -19.47
CA SER A 15 -26.59 3.17 -19.63
C SER A 15 -25.53 2.47 -20.52
N LYS A 16 -24.93 3.17 -21.47
CA LYS A 16 -23.81 2.66 -22.28
C LYS A 16 -22.51 2.63 -21.52
N LEU A 17 -22.23 3.63 -20.66
CA LEU A 17 -21.06 3.65 -19.79
C LEU A 17 -21.12 2.52 -18.73
N THR A 18 -22.30 2.32 -18.09
CA THR A 18 -22.51 1.23 -17.12
C THR A 18 -22.39 -0.15 -17.77
N LYS A 19 -22.90 -0.34 -18.99
CA LYS A 19 -22.73 -1.61 -19.73
C LYS A 19 -21.29 -1.85 -20.14
N LYS A 20 -20.56 -0.82 -20.56
CA LYS A 20 -19.14 -0.93 -20.93
C LYS A 20 -18.27 -1.24 -19.71
N ASN A 21 -18.55 -0.62 -18.57
CA ASN A 21 -17.87 -0.89 -17.31
C ASN A 21 -18.21 -2.29 -16.76
N MET A 22 -19.46 -2.75 -16.90
CA MET A 22 -19.84 -4.14 -16.58
C MET A 22 -19.19 -5.18 -17.50
N ILE A 23 -18.94 -4.85 -18.76
CA ILE A 23 -18.24 -5.74 -19.70
C ILE A 23 -16.75 -5.80 -19.36
N ILE A 24 -16.14 -4.68 -18.97
CA ILE A 24 -14.74 -4.62 -18.49
C ILE A 24 -14.61 -5.40 -17.18
N LEU A 25 -15.54 -5.22 -16.22
CA LEU A 25 -15.59 -6.00 -14.98
C LEU A 25 -15.80 -7.49 -15.25
N LYS A 26 -16.70 -7.88 -16.16
CA LYS A 26 -16.91 -9.29 -16.53
C LYS A 26 -15.73 -9.88 -17.30
N ALA A 27 -15.05 -9.10 -18.13
CA ALA A 27 -13.82 -9.55 -18.80
C ALA A 27 -12.67 -9.75 -17.79
N SER A 28 -12.56 -8.89 -16.80
CA SER A 28 -11.62 -9.09 -15.66
C SER A 28 -12.01 -10.32 -14.85
N TYR A 29 -13.29 -10.58 -14.61
CA TYR A 29 -13.76 -11.77 -13.90
C TYR A 29 -13.48 -13.07 -14.67
N LYS A 30 -13.77 -13.12 -15.95
CA LYS A 30 -13.53 -14.31 -16.79
C LYS A 30 -12.02 -14.60 -16.96
N TYR A 31 -11.19 -13.57 -16.79
CA TYR A 31 -9.73 -13.70 -16.85
C TYR A 31 -9.13 -14.27 -15.56
N MET A 32 -9.88 -14.19 -14.44
CA MET A 32 -9.46 -14.72 -13.14
C MET A 32 -9.78 -16.22 -12.97
N GLU A 33 -10.78 -16.76 -13.69
CA GLU A 33 -11.16 -18.17 -13.59
C GLU A 33 -10.18 -19.15 -14.29
N ASP A 34 -9.39 -18.68 -15.27
CA ASP A 34 -8.48 -19.53 -16.05
C ASP A 34 -7.09 -19.75 -15.45
N THR A 35 -6.86 -19.30 -14.22
CA THR A 35 -5.56 -19.49 -13.55
C THR A 35 -5.72 -20.22 -12.22
N GLN A 36 -5.78 -21.53 -12.26
CA GLN A 36 -5.35 -22.41 -11.16
C GLN A 36 -3.84 -22.23 -10.95
N SER A 37 -3.47 -21.19 -10.21
CA SER A 37 -2.16 -21.05 -9.61
C SER A 37 -2.38 -20.64 -8.16
N THR A 38 -2.21 -21.61 -7.29
CA THR A 38 -1.85 -21.51 -5.88
C THR A 38 -2.18 -20.21 -5.13
N MET A 39 -3.23 -20.26 -4.27
CA MET A 39 -3.40 -19.56 -3.00
C MET A 39 -3.20 -18.03 -2.95
N SER A 40 -3.41 -17.29 -4.02
CA SER A 40 -3.36 -15.83 -3.94
C SER A 40 -4.73 -15.26 -3.55
N ILE A 41 -4.75 -14.41 -2.52
CA ILE A 41 -5.93 -13.63 -2.15
C ILE A 41 -6.09 -12.48 -3.12
N PHE A 42 -7.28 -12.31 -3.69
CA PHE A 42 -7.62 -11.19 -4.55
C PHE A 42 -8.62 -10.27 -3.86
N LEU A 43 -8.46 -8.96 -4.08
CA LEU A 43 -9.40 -7.95 -3.61
C LEU A 43 -10.24 -7.44 -4.77
N ASN A 44 -11.56 -7.51 -4.63
CA ASN A 44 -12.49 -6.88 -5.54
C ASN A 44 -13.16 -5.69 -4.84
N PHE A 45 -12.69 -4.51 -5.15
CA PHE A 45 -13.32 -3.27 -4.71
C PHE A 45 -14.46 -2.95 -5.68
N ASP A 46 -15.70 -3.17 -5.30
CA ASP A 46 -16.89 -2.93 -6.13
C ASP A 46 -17.09 -1.43 -6.45
N ILE A 47 -16.03 -0.79 -6.95
CA ILE A 47 -15.97 0.61 -7.34
C ILE A 47 -14.83 0.83 -8.34
N ALA A 48 -15.03 1.73 -9.29
CA ALA A 48 -13.92 2.15 -10.16
C ALA A 48 -12.85 2.90 -9.36
N PRO A 49 -11.54 2.65 -9.59
CA PRO A 49 -10.47 3.34 -8.86
C PRO A 49 -10.56 4.87 -8.91
N GLU A 50 -10.99 5.43 -10.05
CA GLU A 50 -11.18 6.87 -10.23
C GLU A 50 -12.30 7.41 -9.32
N THR A 51 -13.42 6.69 -9.25
CA THR A 51 -14.56 7.06 -8.38
C THR A 51 -14.16 6.96 -6.91
N PHE A 52 -13.42 5.90 -6.52
CA PHE A 52 -12.92 5.77 -5.16
C PHE A 52 -12.02 6.96 -4.79
N ARG A 53 -11.08 7.32 -5.65
CA ARG A 53 -10.17 8.46 -5.41
C ARG A 53 -10.89 9.80 -5.34
N GLN A 54 -11.95 9.98 -6.10
CA GLN A 54 -12.69 11.25 -6.12
C GLN A 54 -13.67 11.41 -4.97
N GLU A 55 -14.30 10.31 -4.51
CA GLU A 55 -15.41 10.39 -3.56
C GLU A 55 -15.07 9.98 -2.13
N TYR A 56 -14.04 9.14 -1.96
CA TYR A 56 -13.71 8.51 -0.67
C TYR A 56 -12.30 8.78 -0.20
N LEU A 57 -11.31 8.64 -1.09
CA LEU A 57 -9.90 8.75 -0.71
C LEU A 57 -9.62 10.11 -0.05
N TYR A 58 -9.04 10.07 1.16
CA TYR A 58 -8.77 11.21 2.05
C TYR A 58 -9.98 12.00 2.55
N GLN A 59 -11.20 11.54 2.28
CA GLN A 59 -12.43 12.27 2.61
C GLN A 59 -13.28 11.56 3.66
N LYS A 60 -13.70 10.34 3.39
CA LYS A 60 -14.63 9.60 4.24
C LYS A 60 -14.38 8.08 4.20
N PRO A 61 -14.76 7.36 5.25
CA PRO A 61 -14.69 5.90 5.28
C PRO A 61 -15.51 5.23 4.19
N LYS A 62 -15.07 4.04 3.77
CA LYS A 62 -15.78 3.19 2.81
C LYS A 62 -15.69 1.73 3.22
N LEU A 63 -16.85 1.12 3.39
CA LEU A 63 -16.96 -0.32 3.55
C LEU A 63 -17.09 -0.99 2.17
N PHE A 64 -16.23 -1.96 1.91
CA PHE A 64 -16.29 -2.87 0.77
C PHE A 64 -16.71 -4.24 1.30
N LYS A 65 -17.96 -4.59 1.09
CA LYS A 65 -18.50 -5.88 1.53
C LYS A 65 -18.04 -7.00 0.61
N ASN A 66 -17.62 -8.13 1.22
CA ASN A 66 -17.15 -9.32 0.50
C ASN A 66 -16.07 -9.01 -0.55
N ALA A 67 -15.17 -8.07 -0.23
CA ALA A 67 -14.13 -7.63 -1.15
C ALA A 67 -13.01 -8.67 -1.32
N VAL A 68 -12.80 -9.55 -0.31
CA VAL A 68 -11.80 -10.60 -0.38
C VAL A 68 -12.35 -11.78 -1.18
N ILE A 69 -11.75 -12.03 -2.34
CA ILE A 69 -12.03 -13.21 -3.16
C ILE A 69 -11.07 -14.31 -2.71
N ASN A 70 -11.48 -15.57 -2.79
CA ASN A 70 -10.72 -16.75 -2.33
C ASN A 70 -10.42 -16.71 -0.82
N LEU A 71 -11.40 -16.34 -0.02
CA LEU A 71 -11.25 -16.29 1.44
C LEU A 71 -10.85 -17.66 2.03
N GLU A 72 -11.19 -18.75 1.34
CA GLU A 72 -10.79 -20.13 1.67
C GLU A 72 -9.27 -20.35 1.61
N ALA A 73 -8.52 -19.48 0.94
CA ALA A 73 -7.05 -19.50 0.96
C ALA A 73 -6.47 -19.01 2.30
N VAL A 74 -7.29 -18.37 3.14
CA VAL A 74 -6.89 -17.93 4.49
C VAL A 74 -7.04 -19.09 5.45
N SER A 75 -5.99 -19.88 5.62
CA SER A 75 -5.97 -21.00 6.55
C SER A 75 -5.33 -20.63 7.89
N TRP A 76 -5.62 -21.42 8.92
CA TRP A 76 -4.91 -21.32 10.20
C TRP A 76 -3.41 -21.64 10.06
N ASP A 77 -3.02 -22.42 9.07
CA ASP A 77 -1.61 -22.72 8.80
C ASP A 77 -0.87 -21.49 8.29
N GLU A 78 -1.49 -20.68 7.41
CA GLU A 78 -0.94 -19.40 6.96
C GLU A 78 -0.83 -18.41 8.13
N ILE A 79 -1.89 -18.27 8.94
CA ILE A 79 -1.88 -17.39 10.11
C ILE A 79 -0.82 -17.82 11.13
N ASN A 80 -0.75 -19.11 11.46
CA ASN A 80 0.26 -19.65 12.36
C ASN A 80 1.67 -19.46 11.79
N GLY A 81 1.85 -19.68 10.48
CA GLY A 81 3.09 -19.48 9.78
C GLY A 81 3.60 -18.04 9.88
N LEU A 82 2.73 -17.05 9.65
CA LEU A 82 3.04 -15.63 9.79
C LEU A 82 3.60 -15.31 11.18
N TYR A 83 2.94 -15.75 12.25
CA TYR A 83 3.41 -15.50 13.62
C TYR A 83 4.62 -16.37 14.00
N GLN A 84 4.76 -17.56 13.43
CA GLN A 84 5.91 -18.44 13.68
C GLN A 84 7.21 -17.90 13.08
N ARG A 85 7.13 -17.20 11.94
CA ARG A 85 8.28 -16.57 11.27
C ARG A 85 8.63 -15.20 11.85
N ALA A 86 7.73 -14.61 12.68
CA ALA A 86 7.98 -13.33 13.32
C ALA A 86 9.23 -13.38 14.20
N ASN A 87 10.04 -12.32 14.18
CA ASN A 87 11.20 -12.20 15.03
C ASN A 87 10.81 -11.85 16.48
N PRO A 88 11.02 -12.74 17.47
CA PRO A 88 10.66 -12.47 18.85
C PRO A 88 11.35 -11.23 19.44
N ALA A 89 12.57 -10.93 19.00
CA ALA A 89 13.33 -9.76 19.45
C ALA A 89 12.78 -8.43 18.90
N ALA A 90 12.05 -8.46 17.75
CA ALA A 90 11.59 -7.24 17.10
C ALA A 90 10.62 -6.44 17.98
N PRO A 91 10.80 -5.12 18.11
CA PRO A 91 9.92 -4.29 18.95
C PRO A 91 8.48 -4.22 18.41
N LEU A 92 8.30 -4.60 17.14
CA LEU A 92 7.03 -4.50 16.41
C LEU A 92 6.07 -5.69 16.66
N PHE A 93 6.56 -6.76 17.29
CA PHE A 93 5.75 -7.88 17.75
C PHE A 93 5.42 -7.71 19.22
N HIS A 94 4.13 -7.69 19.57
CA HIS A 94 3.73 -7.55 20.97
C HIS A 94 2.32 -8.08 21.26
N LEU A 95 2.07 -8.35 22.55
CA LEU A 95 0.76 -8.60 23.11
C LEU A 95 0.19 -7.29 23.69
N ARG A 96 -1.09 -7.03 23.45
CA ARG A 96 -1.82 -5.94 24.10
C ARG A 96 -3.08 -6.43 24.78
N LYS A 97 -3.32 -5.89 25.97
CA LYS A 97 -4.53 -6.18 26.74
C LYS A 97 -5.04 -4.90 27.40
N LYS A 98 -6.31 -4.56 27.17
CA LYS A 98 -6.94 -3.34 27.73
C LYS A 98 -6.13 -2.06 27.47
N GLY A 99 -5.62 -1.93 26.26
CA GLY A 99 -4.82 -0.76 25.84
C GLY A 99 -3.36 -0.74 26.35
N VAL A 100 -2.93 -1.75 27.13
CA VAL A 100 -1.58 -1.82 27.69
C VAL A 100 -0.77 -2.91 26.99
N ILE A 101 0.51 -2.60 26.68
CA ILE A 101 1.45 -3.58 26.14
C ILE A 101 1.89 -4.49 27.29
N VAL A 102 1.81 -5.80 27.07
CA VAL A 102 2.36 -6.81 27.98
C VAL A 102 3.90 -6.75 27.87
N PRO A 103 4.65 -6.72 28.98
CA PRO A 103 6.09 -6.73 28.94
C PRO A 103 6.65 -7.91 28.14
N LYS A 104 7.61 -7.66 27.28
CA LYS A 104 8.14 -8.68 26.35
C LYS A 104 8.84 -9.83 27.11
N GLU A 105 9.42 -9.52 28.23
CA GLU A 105 10.13 -10.43 29.10
C GLU A 105 9.24 -11.54 29.69
N GLU A 106 7.92 -11.33 29.70
CA GLU A 106 6.97 -12.35 30.17
C GLU A 106 6.83 -13.49 29.15
N TYR A 107 6.86 -13.18 27.84
CA TYR A 107 6.53 -14.14 26.78
C TYR A 107 7.65 -14.38 25.77
N VAL A 108 8.83 -13.75 25.95
CA VAL A 108 10.03 -13.98 25.15
C VAL A 108 11.17 -14.40 26.05
N GLU A 109 11.70 -15.58 25.80
CA GLU A 109 12.90 -16.09 26.48
C GLU A 109 14.16 -15.68 25.70
N ILE A 110 15.16 -15.22 26.43
CA ILE A 110 16.51 -14.96 25.93
C ILE A 110 17.41 -16.12 26.39
N PHE A 111 18.12 -16.74 25.46
CA PHE A 111 19.01 -17.84 25.75
C PHE A 111 20.30 -17.75 24.95
N ASP A 112 21.37 -18.36 25.47
CA ASP A 112 22.64 -18.52 24.77
C ASP A 112 22.58 -19.78 23.89
N ASP A 113 22.94 -19.64 22.63
CA ASP A 113 23.05 -20.69 21.64
C ASP A 113 24.46 -20.66 21.03
N LEU A 114 25.38 -21.43 21.62
CA LEU A 114 26.77 -21.51 21.20
C LEU A 114 27.48 -20.14 21.14
N GLY A 115 27.29 -19.31 22.16
CA GLY A 115 27.84 -17.96 22.25
C GLY A 115 27.06 -16.89 21.53
N ASN A 116 25.87 -17.21 20.96
CA ASN A 116 25.00 -16.26 20.35
C ASN A 116 23.71 -16.06 21.17
N ILE A 117 23.38 -14.83 21.44
CA ILE A 117 22.10 -14.48 22.08
C ILE A 117 20.95 -14.73 21.11
N ARG A 118 20.04 -15.60 21.52
CA ARG A 118 18.84 -15.96 20.79
C ARG A 118 17.58 -15.60 21.56
N HIS A 119 16.48 -15.44 20.83
CA HIS A 119 15.18 -15.14 21.37
C HIS A 119 14.17 -16.18 20.87
N ARG A 120 13.26 -16.62 21.72
CA ARG A 120 12.14 -17.48 21.35
C ARG A 120 10.89 -17.15 22.11
N PHE A 121 9.73 -17.41 21.49
CA PHE A 121 8.43 -17.23 22.14
C PHE A 121 8.19 -18.32 23.18
N ILE A 122 7.74 -17.90 24.36
CA ILE A 122 7.20 -18.79 25.40
C ILE A 122 5.71 -19.01 25.07
N LYS A 123 5.43 -19.90 24.11
CA LYS A 123 4.06 -20.13 23.61
C LYS A 123 3.00 -20.36 24.68
N PRO A 124 3.24 -21.16 25.76
CA PRO A 124 2.25 -21.32 26.83
C PRO A 124 1.82 -20.00 27.45
N VAL A 125 2.73 -19.06 27.66
CA VAL A 125 2.45 -17.73 28.23
C VAL A 125 1.65 -16.87 27.23
N ILE A 126 2.03 -16.89 25.97
CA ILE A 126 1.26 -16.22 24.89
C ILE A 126 -0.19 -16.75 24.89
N TYR A 127 -0.37 -18.07 24.92
CA TYR A 127 -1.68 -18.70 24.91
C TYR A 127 -2.52 -18.34 26.14
N GLU A 128 -1.88 -18.19 27.31
CA GLU A 128 -2.57 -17.75 28.52
C GLU A 128 -3.04 -16.29 28.40
N HIS A 129 -2.19 -15.38 27.92
CA HIS A 129 -2.57 -14.00 27.65
C HIS A 129 -3.72 -13.92 26.65
N MET A 130 -3.68 -14.71 25.57
CA MET A 130 -4.73 -14.76 24.55
C MET A 130 -6.08 -15.25 25.13
N ARG A 131 -6.07 -16.31 25.94
CA ARG A 131 -7.29 -16.79 26.65
C ARG A 131 -7.85 -15.72 27.59
N ASN A 132 -6.97 -14.88 28.14
CA ASN A 132 -7.34 -13.78 29.04
C ASN A 132 -7.66 -12.48 28.30
N GLY A 133 -7.92 -12.53 26.97
CA GLY A 133 -8.43 -11.42 26.17
C GLY A 133 -7.34 -10.54 25.52
N ALA A 134 -6.06 -10.89 25.62
CA ALA A 134 -5.02 -10.14 24.89
C ALA A 134 -5.15 -10.31 23.37
N SER A 135 -4.72 -9.29 22.65
CA SER A 135 -4.51 -9.34 21.19
C SER A 135 -3.05 -9.56 20.88
N LEU A 136 -2.77 -10.45 19.94
CA LEU A 136 -1.45 -10.68 19.36
C LEU A 136 -1.30 -9.78 18.15
N ILE A 137 -0.26 -8.93 18.18
CA ILE A 137 -0.05 -7.87 17.19
C ILE A 137 1.33 -8.03 16.57
N TYR A 138 1.38 -8.03 15.25
CA TYR A 138 2.62 -7.99 14.48
C TYR A 138 2.57 -6.83 13.51
N ASN A 139 3.29 -5.75 13.84
CA ASN A 139 3.34 -4.54 13.03
C ASN A 139 4.48 -4.61 12.00
N HIS A 140 4.34 -3.85 10.91
CA HIS A 140 5.32 -3.69 9.85
C HIS A 140 5.81 -5.05 9.31
N ILE A 141 4.85 -5.88 8.95
CA ILE A 141 5.14 -7.18 8.34
C ILE A 141 5.77 -6.93 6.97
N ASN A 142 6.83 -7.66 6.68
CA ASN A 142 7.50 -7.64 5.39
C ASN A 142 8.03 -9.04 5.07
N ASN A 143 8.26 -9.32 3.81
CA ASN A 143 8.70 -10.63 3.30
C ASN A 143 7.73 -11.77 3.65
N GLU A 144 6.44 -11.48 3.65
CA GLU A 144 5.36 -12.44 3.88
C GLU A 144 4.42 -12.45 2.68
N PRO A 145 4.61 -13.37 1.72
CA PRO A 145 3.88 -13.39 0.45
C PRO A 145 2.36 -13.31 0.60
N PHE A 146 1.83 -13.90 1.67
CA PHE A 146 0.41 -13.85 2.02
C PHE A 146 -0.09 -12.40 2.21
N SER A 147 0.59 -11.60 3.02
CA SER A 147 0.20 -10.22 3.30
C SER A 147 0.63 -9.25 2.19
N ASP A 148 1.77 -9.50 1.55
CA ASP A 148 2.35 -8.64 0.53
C ASP A 148 1.46 -8.58 -0.71
N GLY A 149 0.85 -9.71 -1.09
CA GLY A 149 -0.12 -9.76 -2.19
C GLY A 149 -1.36 -8.88 -1.96
N ILE A 150 -1.87 -8.84 -0.73
CA ILE A 150 -2.99 -7.96 -0.33
C ILE A 150 -2.53 -6.50 -0.33
N ALA A 151 -1.39 -6.20 0.29
CA ALA A 151 -0.84 -4.87 0.41
C ALA A 151 -0.58 -4.23 -0.96
N ARG A 152 -0.04 -5.00 -1.91
CA ARG A 152 0.21 -4.56 -3.29
C ARG A 152 -1.07 -4.13 -4.01
N GLN A 153 -2.17 -4.88 -3.86
CA GLN A 153 -3.45 -4.55 -4.47
C GLN A 153 -4.03 -3.24 -3.90
N ILE A 154 -3.92 -3.06 -2.57
CA ILE A 154 -4.32 -1.82 -1.90
C ILE A 154 -3.43 -0.65 -2.33
N GLY A 155 -2.11 -0.86 -2.41
CA GLY A 155 -1.17 0.15 -2.90
C GLY A 155 -1.48 0.63 -4.32
N ALA A 156 -1.88 -0.29 -5.20
CA ALA A 156 -2.30 0.03 -6.56
C ALA A 156 -3.61 0.85 -6.61
N LEU A 157 -4.60 0.52 -5.76
CA LEU A 157 -5.85 1.29 -5.63
C LEU A 157 -5.59 2.70 -5.12
N ALA A 158 -4.79 2.82 -4.05
CA ALA A 158 -4.48 4.08 -3.38
C ALA A 158 -3.39 4.89 -4.10
N GLN A 159 -2.62 4.28 -5.01
CA GLN A 159 -1.40 4.83 -5.59
C GLN A 159 -0.42 5.32 -4.52
N ALA A 160 -0.17 4.48 -3.54
CA ALA A 160 0.64 4.80 -2.37
C ALA A 160 1.42 3.58 -1.87
N HIS A 161 2.52 3.82 -1.17
CA HIS A 161 3.24 2.78 -0.47
C HIS A 161 2.43 2.24 0.69
N THR A 162 2.66 0.97 1.01
CA THR A 162 1.91 0.25 2.03
C THR A 162 2.81 -0.26 3.15
N VAL A 163 2.24 -0.38 4.33
CA VAL A 163 2.81 -1.09 5.48
C VAL A 163 1.70 -1.92 6.10
N THR A 164 1.96 -3.21 6.29
CA THR A 164 0.98 -4.16 6.80
C THR A 164 1.21 -4.48 8.27
N SER A 165 0.13 -4.61 9.03
CA SER A 165 0.13 -5.10 10.42
C SER A 165 -0.96 -6.15 10.58
N ALA A 166 -0.70 -7.19 11.37
CA ALA A 166 -1.66 -8.25 11.68
C ALA A 166 -2.14 -8.17 13.12
N TYR A 167 -3.42 -8.41 13.30
CA TYR A 167 -4.10 -8.37 14.59
C TYR A 167 -4.93 -9.65 14.77
N LEU A 168 -4.59 -10.44 15.79
CA LEU A 168 -5.30 -11.65 16.14
C LEU A 168 -5.83 -11.55 17.58
N CYS A 169 -7.10 -11.82 17.78
CA CYS A 169 -7.71 -11.88 19.12
C CYS A 169 -8.86 -12.90 19.19
N PHE A 170 -9.18 -13.35 20.41
CA PHE A 170 -10.26 -14.29 20.69
C PHE A 170 -11.20 -13.80 21.79
N GLY A 171 -10.85 -12.69 22.44
CA GLY A 171 -11.59 -12.11 23.56
C GLY A 171 -12.46 -10.93 23.14
N SER A 172 -12.88 -10.15 24.13
CA SER A 172 -13.66 -8.93 23.99
C SER A 172 -12.90 -7.67 24.45
N ASP A 173 -11.67 -7.81 24.94
CA ASP A 173 -10.88 -6.68 25.42
C ASP A 173 -10.32 -5.86 24.27
N GLU A 174 -10.43 -4.54 24.34
CA GLU A 174 -9.87 -3.61 23.35
C GLU A 174 -8.33 -3.66 23.36
N SER A 175 -7.73 -3.68 22.18
CA SER A 175 -6.27 -3.62 22.03
C SER A 175 -5.75 -2.18 22.11
N TYR A 176 -6.51 -1.24 21.56
CA TYR A 176 -6.25 0.20 21.53
C TYR A 176 -7.52 0.92 21.99
N LYS A 177 -7.33 2.08 22.61
CA LYS A 177 -8.42 3.02 22.85
C LYS A 177 -8.76 3.76 21.54
N ASN A 178 -9.83 4.56 21.57
CA ASN A 178 -10.17 5.41 20.45
C ASN A 178 -9.00 6.34 20.07
N HIS A 179 -8.64 6.37 18.79
CA HIS A 179 -7.50 7.13 18.27
C HIS A 179 -7.66 7.35 16.76
N TRP A 180 -6.82 8.20 16.18
CA TRP A 180 -6.60 8.22 14.74
C TRP A 180 -5.19 7.72 14.39
N ASP A 181 -5.03 7.30 13.16
CA ASP A 181 -3.73 7.05 12.54
C ASP A 181 -3.26 8.23 11.69
N THR A 182 -1.95 8.37 11.52
CA THR A 182 -1.31 9.36 10.62
C THR A 182 -1.18 8.85 9.18
N ARG A 183 -1.80 7.73 8.87
CA ARG A 183 -1.89 7.06 7.57
C ARG A 183 -3.32 6.64 7.32
N ASP A 184 -3.68 6.52 6.05
CA ASP A 184 -4.95 5.88 5.71
C ASP A 184 -4.83 4.38 5.99
N VAL A 185 -5.89 3.76 6.45
CA VAL A 185 -5.92 2.35 6.85
C VAL A 185 -6.98 1.59 6.07
N TYR A 186 -6.59 0.42 5.56
CA TYR A 186 -7.51 -0.58 5.03
C TYR A 186 -7.51 -1.76 5.98
N ALA A 187 -8.57 -1.90 6.76
CA ALA A 187 -8.78 -3.05 7.64
C ALA A 187 -9.39 -4.20 6.83
N VAL A 188 -8.59 -5.21 6.52
CA VAL A 188 -8.98 -6.40 5.75
C VAL A 188 -9.33 -7.51 6.73
N GLN A 189 -10.60 -7.78 6.95
CA GLN A 189 -11.06 -8.82 7.87
C GLN A 189 -10.98 -10.18 7.18
N LEU A 190 -10.19 -11.08 7.72
CA LEU A 190 -9.89 -12.38 7.10
C LEU A 190 -10.52 -13.56 7.85
N VAL A 191 -10.65 -13.49 9.19
CA VAL A 191 -11.30 -14.52 9.99
C VAL A 191 -12.21 -13.86 11.03
N GLY A 192 -13.40 -14.42 11.22
CA GLY A 192 -14.35 -13.97 12.22
C GLY A 192 -14.86 -12.57 11.98
N LYS A 193 -15.06 -11.80 13.05
CA LYS A 193 -15.66 -10.46 12.97
C LYS A 193 -15.09 -9.50 14.01
N LYS A 194 -15.19 -8.19 13.72
CA LYS A 194 -14.79 -7.11 14.62
C LYS A 194 -15.68 -5.89 14.42
N ARG A 195 -16.10 -5.24 15.50
CA ARG A 195 -16.89 -4.00 15.44
C ARG A 195 -15.97 -2.79 15.39
N TRP A 196 -16.33 -1.81 14.59
CA TRP A 196 -15.59 -0.58 14.42
C TRP A 196 -16.50 0.62 14.63
N TYR A 197 -16.17 1.46 15.60
CA TYR A 197 -16.77 2.79 15.73
C TYR A 197 -15.86 3.80 15.06
N LEU A 198 -16.43 4.66 14.20
CA LEU A 198 -15.68 5.72 13.53
C LEU A 198 -16.35 7.05 13.82
N SER A 199 -15.52 8.08 14.03
CA SER A 199 -15.96 9.47 14.16
C SER A 199 -15.16 10.38 13.23
N ALA A 200 -15.82 11.41 12.69
CA ALA A 200 -15.20 12.34 11.78
C ALA A 200 -14.00 13.04 12.40
N SER A 201 -13.01 13.31 11.58
CA SER A 201 -11.79 13.94 12.01
C SER A 201 -12.02 15.39 12.45
N ASN A 202 -11.54 15.74 13.63
CA ASN A 202 -11.36 17.12 14.09
C ASN A 202 -9.91 17.59 13.98
N PHE A 203 -9.03 16.74 13.43
CA PHE A 203 -7.67 17.04 13.01
C PHE A 203 -7.40 16.36 11.65
N PRO A 204 -7.88 16.93 10.54
CA PRO A 204 -7.87 16.26 9.24
C PRO A 204 -6.46 16.09 8.66
N GLN A 205 -6.23 14.93 8.06
CA GLN A 205 -5.01 14.58 7.32
C GLN A 205 -3.70 14.84 8.09
N PRO A 206 -3.56 14.30 9.33
CA PRO A 206 -2.34 14.50 10.10
C PRO A 206 -1.10 13.99 9.37
N LEU A 207 0.02 14.69 9.54
CA LEU A 207 1.33 14.24 9.09
C LEU A 207 1.88 13.14 10.00
N TYR A 208 2.88 12.39 9.55
CA TYR A 208 3.42 11.22 10.26
C TYR A 208 3.91 11.52 11.69
N MET A 209 4.36 12.77 11.98
CA MET A 209 4.78 13.21 13.29
C MET A 209 3.63 13.67 14.22
N GLN A 210 2.39 13.76 13.69
CA GLN A 210 1.24 14.32 14.42
C GLN A 210 0.35 13.18 14.96
N GLN A 211 0.88 12.36 15.87
CA GLN A 211 0.17 11.22 16.43
C GLN A 211 -0.83 11.65 17.51
N THR A 212 -1.96 10.94 17.61
CA THR A 212 -3.02 11.21 18.62
C THR A 212 -2.47 11.36 20.04
N LYS A 213 -1.54 10.50 20.42
CA LYS A 213 -0.93 10.48 21.77
C LYS A 213 -0.09 11.71 22.09
N ASP A 214 0.41 12.40 21.06
CA ASP A 214 1.35 13.53 21.18
C ASP A 214 0.62 14.89 21.06
N LEU A 215 -0.65 14.85 20.67
CA LEU A 215 -1.48 16.05 20.48
C LEU A 215 -2.60 16.06 21.50
N ASN A 216 -2.85 17.25 22.07
CA ASN A 216 -3.97 17.48 23.00
C ASN A 216 -5.27 17.78 22.23
N VAL A 217 -5.78 16.77 21.49
CA VAL A 217 -7.01 16.88 20.72
C VAL A 217 -8.09 16.04 21.40
N THR A 218 -9.22 16.67 21.69
CA THR A 218 -10.34 16.02 22.36
C THR A 218 -11.04 15.04 21.43
N GLU A 219 -11.35 13.85 21.93
CA GLU A 219 -12.15 12.86 21.22
C GLU A 219 -13.55 13.41 20.91
N PRO A 220 -14.10 13.18 19.69
CA PRO A 220 -15.48 13.54 19.36
C PRO A 220 -16.51 12.84 20.25
N ASP A 221 -17.57 13.55 20.62
CA ASP A 221 -18.68 13.00 21.42
C ASP A 221 -19.63 12.12 20.59
N THR A 222 -19.54 12.16 19.25
CA THR A 222 -20.45 11.46 18.33
C THR A 222 -19.75 10.34 17.58
N VAL A 223 -20.46 9.25 17.36
CA VAL A 223 -20.06 8.15 16.48
C VAL A 223 -20.82 8.29 15.17
N ASP A 224 -20.09 8.49 14.06
CA ASP A 224 -20.68 8.63 12.73
C ASP A 224 -20.97 7.29 12.07
N TYR A 225 -20.14 6.29 12.34
CA TYR A 225 -20.30 4.93 11.79
C TYR A 225 -20.13 3.89 12.88
N ASP A 226 -21.05 2.92 12.91
CA ASP A 226 -21.00 1.72 13.72
C ASP A 226 -21.04 0.52 12.75
N ILE A 227 -19.90 -0.12 12.53
CA ILE A 227 -19.72 -1.12 11.49
C ILE A 227 -19.21 -2.42 12.10
N VAL A 228 -19.86 -3.52 11.78
CA VAL A 228 -19.32 -4.86 12.04
C VAL A 228 -18.67 -5.35 10.74
N LEU A 229 -17.36 -5.50 10.76
CA LEU A 229 -16.62 -6.20 9.71
C LEU A 229 -16.73 -7.70 9.91
N GLU A 230 -17.09 -8.40 8.86
CA GLU A 230 -17.10 -9.85 8.77
C GLU A 230 -15.99 -10.34 7.86
N ALA A 231 -15.62 -11.62 7.98
CA ALA A 231 -14.59 -12.20 7.15
C ALA A 231 -14.93 -12.00 5.64
N GLY A 232 -13.99 -11.44 4.90
CA GLY A 232 -14.16 -11.03 3.51
C GLY A 232 -14.37 -9.52 3.30
N ASP A 233 -14.68 -8.76 4.35
CA ASP A 233 -14.89 -7.32 4.24
C ASP A 233 -13.57 -6.53 4.27
N VAL A 234 -13.56 -5.37 3.62
CA VAL A 234 -12.48 -4.38 3.72
C VAL A 234 -13.07 -3.03 4.11
N LEU A 235 -12.55 -2.42 5.18
CA LEU A 235 -12.92 -1.09 5.61
C LEU A 235 -11.78 -0.10 5.35
N TYR A 236 -12.02 0.88 4.50
CA TYR A 236 -11.13 2.03 4.30
C TYR A 236 -11.44 3.11 5.34
N ILE A 237 -10.41 3.60 6.03
CA ILE A 237 -10.47 4.67 7.02
C ILE A 237 -9.44 5.74 6.65
N PRO A 238 -9.84 6.99 6.31
CA PRO A 238 -8.89 8.05 6.06
C PRO A 238 -8.08 8.41 7.30
N ARG A 239 -6.84 8.82 7.14
CA ARG A 239 -6.00 9.33 8.23
C ARG A 239 -6.68 10.51 8.94
N GLY A 240 -6.52 10.53 10.26
CA GLY A 240 -7.17 11.54 11.11
C GLY A 240 -8.61 11.19 11.50
N TRP A 241 -9.24 10.19 10.91
CA TRP A 241 -10.52 9.68 11.38
C TRP A 241 -10.34 8.89 12.68
N TRP A 242 -11.09 9.27 13.70
CA TRP A 242 -11.13 8.54 14.95
C TRP A 242 -11.71 7.16 14.74
N HIS A 243 -11.08 6.17 15.35
CA HIS A 243 -11.58 4.80 15.27
C HIS A 243 -11.28 3.98 16.53
N ASN A 244 -12.24 3.13 16.87
CA ASN A 244 -12.14 2.18 17.96
C ASN A 244 -12.54 0.78 17.48
N PRO A 245 -11.57 -0.12 17.21
CA PRO A 245 -11.84 -1.51 16.85
C PRO A 245 -12.07 -2.38 18.07
N ILE A 246 -13.31 -2.85 18.27
CA ILE A 246 -13.74 -3.64 19.44
C ILE A 246 -13.91 -5.12 19.07
N PRO A 247 -13.15 -6.03 19.68
CA PRO A 247 -13.37 -7.47 19.55
C PRO A 247 -14.74 -7.88 20.09
N MET A 248 -15.33 -8.94 19.51
CA MET A 248 -16.73 -9.33 19.80
C MET A 248 -16.83 -10.67 20.56
N GLY A 249 -15.77 -11.08 21.27
CA GLY A 249 -15.77 -12.33 22.04
C GLY A 249 -15.70 -13.61 21.20
N CYS A 250 -15.25 -13.47 19.96
CA CYS A 250 -14.97 -14.58 19.05
C CYS A 250 -13.59 -14.39 18.40
N GLU A 251 -13.15 -15.40 17.64
CA GLU A 251 -11.95 -15.27 16.84
C GLU A 251 -12.06 -14.09 15.89
N SER A 252 -10.99 -13.34 15.76
CA SER A 252 -10.88 -12.23 14.80
C SER A 252 -9.45 -12.07 14.36
N PHE A 253 -9.24 -12.24 13.05
CA PHE A 253 -7.96 -11.94 12.41
C PHE A 253 -8.19 -10.95 11.29
N HIS A 254 -7.47 -9.82 11.35
CA HIS A 254 -7.46 -8.85 10.26
C HIS A 254 -6.06 -8.32 10.01
N LEU A 255 -5.82 -7.93 8.76
CA LEU A 255 -4.68 -7.12 8.37
C LEU A 255 -5.10 -5.64 8.35
N ALA A 256 -4.30 -4.78 8.96
CA ALA A 256 -4.39 -3.34 8.77
C ALA A 256 -3.29 -2.92 7.79
N VAL A 257 -3.68 -2.57 6.57
CA VAL A 257 -2.77 -2.09 5.54
C VAL A 257 -2.82 -0.57 5.55
N GLY A 258 -1.77 0.04 6.08
CA GLY A 258 -1.59 1.48 6.08
C GLY A 258 -1.03 1.95 4.74
N THR A 259 -1.54 3.06 4.22
CA THR A 259 -1.04 3.67 2.98
C THR A 259 -0.41 5.03 3.26
N PHE A 260 0.69 5.31 2.56
CA PHE A 260 1.50 6.52 2.72
C PHE A 260 1.57 7.26 1.38
N PRO A 261 0.53 8.06 1.08
CA PRO A 261 0.54 8.89 -0.13
C PRO A 261 1.55 10.04 0.01
N PRO A 262 2.14 10.49 -1.11
CA PRO A 262 2.93 11.72 -1.12
C PRO A 262 2.07 12.91 -0.72
N ASN A 263 2.63 13.80 0.07
CA ASN A 263 1.94 15.02 0.52
C ASN A 263 2.81 16.26 0.35
N GLY A 264 2.25 17.45 0.68
CA GLY A 264 2.95 18.72 0.51
C GLY A 264 4.20 18.85 1.39
N TYR A 265 4.19 18.22 2.57
CA TYR A 265 5.37 18.22 3.45
C TYR A 265 6.50 17.40 2.84
N ASP A 266 6.20 16.19 2.34
CA ASP A 266 7.18 15.33 1.65
C ASP A 266 7.77 16.04 0.43
N TYR A 267 6.92 16.79 -0.32
CA TYR A 267 7.37 17.56 -1.48
C TYR A 267 8.35 18.69 -1.09
N LEU A 268 8.06 19.41 0.00
CA LEU A 268 8.98 20.46 0.49
C LEU A 268 10.28 19.86 0.99
N GLU A 269 10.25 18.76 1.73
CA GLU A 269 11.46 18.04 2.15
C GLU A 269 12.30 17.58 0.95
N TRP A 270 11.66 17.02 -0.08
CA TRP A 270 12.32 16.59 -1.30
C TRP A 270 13.00 17.75 -2.03
N LEU A 271 12.32 18.89 -2.16
CA LEU A 271 12.90 20.09 -2.78
C LEU A 271 14.11 20.60 -2.01
N MET A 272 14.07 20.56 -0.69
CA MET A 272 15.14 21.08 0.18
C MET A 272 16.34 20.14 0.27
N TRP A 273 16.09 18.86 0.53
CA TRP A 273 17.15 17.92 0.93
C TRP A 273 17.73 17.13 -0.25
N LYS A 274 16.96 16.82 -1.26
CA LYS A 274 17.44 16.10 -2.43
C LYS A 274 18.06 17.03 -3.51
N GLY A 275 18.17 18.32 -3.22
CA GLY A 275 18.81 19.31 -4.09
C GLY A 275 18.02 19.63 -5.38
N GLN A 276 16.86 19.03 -5.56
CA GLN A 276 16.05 19.20 -6.77
C GLN A 276 15.46 20.62 -6.90
N GLY A 277 15.29 21.30 -5.76
CA GLY A 277 14.83 22.68 -5.72
C GLY A 277 15.90 23.69 -6.12
N LYS A 278 17.19 23.29 -6.07
CA LYS A 278 18.32 24.21 -6.21
C LYS A 278 18.23 25.41 -5.25
N ILE A 279 17.58 25.20 -4.12
CA ILE A 279 17.33 26.24 -3.10
C ILE A 279 18.65 26.88 -2.63
N PRO A 280 19.74 26.13 -2.37
CA PRO A 280 21.04 26.72 -2.01
C PRO A 280 21.66 27.61 -3.10
N GLU A 281 21.22 27.52 -4.35
CA GLU A 281 21.69 28.38 -5.45
C GLU A 281 21.05 29.78 -5.40
N ILE A 282 19.98 29.99 -4.63
CA ILE A 282 19.34 31.29 -4.44
C ILE A 282 20.30 32.20 -3.68
N GLU A 283 20.79 33.24 -4.33
CA GLU A 283 21.80 34.15 -3.77
C GLU A 283 21.33 34.80 -2.47
N SER A 284 20.07 35.24 -2.41
CA SER A 284 19.48 35.90 -1.24
C SER A 284 19.52 35.06 0.01
N LEU A 285 19.52 33.72 -0.10
CA LEU A 285 19.64 32.79 1.04
C LEU A 285 21.05 32.73 1.65
N ARG A 286 22.08 33.19 0.94
CA ARG A 286 23.47 33.13 1.42
C ARG A 286 23.88 34.35 2.24
N HIS A 287 23.02 35.37 2.30
CA HIS A 287 23.26 36.54 3.12
C HIS A 287 22.97 36.28 4.60
N SER A 288 23.86 36.71 5.46
CA SER A 288 23.63 36.67 6.90
C SER A 288 22.57 37.69 7.32
N PHE A 289 21.72 37.30 8.25
CA PHE A 289 20.71 38.22 8.83
C PHE A 289 21.40 39.22 9.75
N THR A 290 20.86 40.44 9.73
CA THR A 290 21.28 41.56 10.56
C THR A 290 20.17 42.08 11.42
N ASP A 291 19.10 42.58 10.79
CA ASP A 291 17.89 43.09 11.44
C ASP A 291 16.70 43.01 10.46
N TRP A 292 15.49 43.05 11.00
CA TRP A 292 14.26 42.92 10.22
C TRP A 292 14.10 43.99 9.12
N GLN A 293 14.51 45.22 9.37
CA GLN A 293 14.31 46.31 8.40
C GLN A 293 15.20 46.10 7.15
N THR A 294 16.40 45.62 7.37
CA THR A 294 17.36 45.30 6.30
C THR A 294 17.01 44.00 5.56
N ASP A 295 16.55 42.98 6.30
CA ASP A 295 16.44 41.62 5.75
C ASP A 295 15.07 41.33 5.13
N LYS A 296 14.00 42.12 5.46
CA LYS A 296 12.64 41.87 4.96
C LYS A 296 12.52 41.81 3.45
N GLU A 297 13.23 42.72 2.71
CA GLU A 297 13.19 42.73 1.24
C GLU A 297 13.86 41.54 0.63
N ARG A 298 14.98 41.06 1.23
CA ARG A 298 15.66 39.83 0.83
C ARG A 298 14.79 38.62 1.09
N LEU A 299 14.06 38.57 2.21
CA LEU A 299 13.14 37.50 2.51
C LEU A 299 11.96 37.45 1.54
N VAL A 300 11.47 38.60 1.07
CA VAL A 300 10.46 38.65 0.00
C VAL A 300 11.02 38.06 -1.29
N ASP A 301 12.22 38.44 -1.70
CA ASP A 301 12.88 37.87 -2.90
C ASP A 301 13.07 36.34 -2.77
N VAL A 302 13.50 35.87 -1.60
CA VAL A 302 13.60 34.43 -1.30
C VAL A 302 12.25 33.74 -1.43
N ALA A 303 11.19 34.33 -0.84
CA ALA A 303 9.85 33.76 -0.85
C ALA A 303 9.30 33.63 -2.30
N GLU A 304 9.49 34.66 -3.13
CA GLU A 304 9.06 34.65 -4.53
C GLU A 304 9.79 33.57 -5.33
N LYS A 305 11.11 33.45 -5.17
CA LYS A 305 11.91 32.44 -5.84
C LYS A 305 11.54 31.02 -5.40
N ILE A 306 11.31 30.80 -4.10
CA ILE A 306 10.85 29.52 -3.57
C ILE A 306 9.44 29.20 -4.09
N ALA A 307 8.54 30.17 -4.15
CA ALA A 307 7.21 29.98 -4.71
C ALA A 307 7.26 29.50 -6.18
N CYS A 308 8.13 30.12 -7.02
CA CYS A 308 8.34 29.66 -8.39
C CYS A 308 8.85 28.22 -8.44
N ILE A 309 9.72 27.84 -7.51
CA ILE A 309 10.26 26.46 -7.43
C ILE A 309 9.15 25.49 -7.04
N ILE A 310 8.37 25.80 -6.02
CA ILE A 310 7.29 24.93 -5.51
C ILE A 310 6.18 24.77 -6.55
N CYS A 311 5.86 25.81 -7.30
CA CYS A 311 4.77 25.82 -8.28
C CYS A 311 5.18 25.28 -9.66
N SER A 312 6.38 24.67 -9.82
CA SER A 312 6.81 24.07 -11.08
C SER A 312 6.11 22.72 -11.32
N PRO A 313 5.32 22.58 -12.41
CA PRO A 313 4.67 21.30 -12.76
C PRO A 313 5.69 20.20 -13.04
N GLU A 314 6.85 20.53 -13.62
CA GLU A 314 7.90 19.57 -13.95
C GLU A 314 8.53 19.00 -12.67
N ARG A 315 8.77 19.83 -11.66
CA ARG A 315 9.31 19.39 -10.37
C ARG A 315 8.31 18.57 -9.59
N TYR A 316 7.05 18.98 -9.62
CA TYR A 316 5.98 18.20 -9.00
C TYR A 316 5.88 16.80 -9.63
N ALA A 317 5.92 16.69 -10.94
CA ALA A 317 5.92 15.40 -11.63
C ALA A 317 7.14 14.56 -11.26
N ALA A 318 8.34 15.14 -11.27
CA ALA A 318 9.57 14.46 -10.88
C ALA A 318 9.55 13.97 -9.43
N PHE A 319 8.99 14.77 -8.53
CA PHE A 319 8.78 14.36 -7.12
C PHE A 319 7.90 13.12 -7.03
N LEU A 320 6.74 13.12 -7.69
CA LEU A 320 5.82 11.98 -7.63
C LEU A 320 6.45 10.70 -8.19
N GLU A 321 7.19 10.82 -9.30
CA GLU A 321 7.91 9.69 -9.88
C GLU A 321 8.94 9.12 -8.91
N GLU A 322 9.78 9.97 -8.36
CA GLU A 322 10.86 9.57 -7.45
C GLU A 322 10.30 9.05 -6.13
N PHE A 323 9.37 9.77 -5.50
CA PHE A 323 8.79 9.39 -4.23
C PHE A 323 8.10 8.03 -4.29
N LEU A 324 7.32 7.76 -5.34
CA LEU A 324 6.60 6.51 -5.49
C LEU A 324 7.46 5.36 -6.05
N GLY A 325 8.54 5.68 -6.77
CA GLY A 325 9.42 4.68 -7.36
C GLY A 325 10.60 4.25 -6.48
N GLU A 326 11.07 5.11 -5.57
CA GLU A 326 12.24 4.81 -4.73
C GLU A 326 11.99 3.76 -3.66
N LYS A 327 10.78 3.69 -3.12
CA LYS A 327 10.47 2.72 -2.08
C LYS A 327 10.30 1.33 -2.68
N ARG A 328 10.85 0.35 -1.99
CA ARG A 328 10.80 -1.03 -2.45
C ARG A 328 9.40 -1.61 -2.31
N THR A 329 9.04 -2.37 -3.31
CA THR A 329 7.89 -3.28 -3.28
C THR A 329 8.44 -4.67 -3.06
N ASP A 330 7.95 -5.37 -2.04
CA ASP A 330 8.40 -6.73 -1.78
C ASP A 330 8.03 -7.65 -2.95
N SER A 331 8.99 -8.45 -3.37
CA SER A 331 8.90 -9.43 -4.45
C SER A 331 9.43 -10.78 -4.00
N ILE A 332 9.01 -11.85 -4.65
CA ILE A 332 9.49 -13.19 -4.33
C ILE A 332 10.86 -13.45 -4.95
N PHE A 333 11.67 -14.27 -4.29
CA PHE A 333 12.89 -14.78 -4.88
C PHE A 333 12.57 -15.71 -6.06
N ASN A 334 13.47 -15.72 -7.03
CA ASN A 334 13.47 -16.63 -8.18
C ASN A 334 14.87 -17.27 -8.28
N LEU A 335 15.19 -18.10 -7.27
CA LEU A 335 16.54 -18.67 -7.11
C LEU A 335 16.76 -19.86 -8.04
N GLU A 336 15.71 -20.52 -8.52
CA GLU A 336 15.76 -21.65 -9.46
C GLU A 336 16.42 -21.27 -10.78
N LYS A 337 16.41 -20.01 -11.19
CA LYS A 337 17.14 -19.52 -12.37
C LYS A 337 18.65 -19.79 -12.33
N PHE A 338 19.23 -19.91 -11.12
CA PHE A 338 20.65 -20.23 -10.95
C PHE A 338 20.92 -21.73 -10.98
N ALA A 339 19.91 -22.55 -10.69
CA ALA A 339 20.04 -24.02 -10.76
C ALA A 339 20.03 -24.53 -12.20
N ASN A 340 19.37 -23.82 -13.11
CA ASN A 340 19.32 -24.17 -14.52
C ASN A 340 19.51 -22.92 -15.39
N PRO A 341 20.75 -22.59 -15.78
CA PRO A 341 21.03 -21.41 -16.63
C PRO A 341 20.33 -21.44 -18.00
N GLN A 342 19.92 -22.61 -18.47
CA GLN A 342 19.11 -22.76 -19.70
C GLN A 342 17.64 -22.39 -19.47
N ALA A 343 17.15 -22.49 -18.23
CA ALA A 343 15.81 -22.05 -17.85
C ALA A 343 15.74 -20.51 -17.60
N SER A 344 16.84 -19.78 -17.80
CA SER A 344 16.84 -18.30 -17.75
C SER A 344 16.02 -17.68 -18.88
N ILE A 345 15.63 -18.46 -19.87
CA ILE A 345 14.66 -18.03 -20.88
C ILE A 345 13.28 -18.08 -20.25
N LEU A 346 12.68 -16.92 -20.04
CA LEU A 346 11.35 -16.80 -19.47
C LEU A 346 10.33 -17.59 -20.30
N ALA A 347 9.67 -18.56 -19.67
CA ALA A 347 8.67 -19.38 -20.33
C ALA A 347 7.43 -18.55 -20.70
N ASP A 348 6.74 -18.93 -21.74
CA ASP A 348 5.62 -18.18 -22.34
C ASP A 348 4.40 -18.06 -21.43
N ASP A 349 4.19 -19.02 -20.55
CA ASP A 349 3.09 -19.11 -19.60
C ASP A 349 3.33 -18.30 -18.33
N LEU A 350 4.57 -17.97 -18.03
CA LEU A 350 4.91 -17.11 -16.89
C LEU A 350 4.28 -15.71 -17.06
N LYS A 351 3.90 -15.11 -15.94
CA LYS A 351 3.33 -13.77 -15.90
C LYS A 351 4.36 -12.75 -15.42
N VAL A 352 4.21 -11.52 -15.91
CA VAL A 352 5.04 -10.41 -15.53
C VAL A 352 4.20 -9.26 -14.99
N ARG A 353 4.73 -8.54 -14.00
CA ARG A 353 4.21 -7.26 -13.52
C ARG A 353 5.34 -6.33 -13.12
N LEU A 354 5.09 -5.02 -13.17
CA LEU A 354 6.06 -4.01 -12.76
C LEU A 354 6.12 -3.93 -11.22
N ASN A 355 7.32 -3.86 -10.65
CA ASN A 355 7.55 -3.71 -9.22
C ASN A 355 7.53 -2.24 -8.80
N THR A 356 6.41 -1.58 -9.05
CA THR A 356 6.16 -0.19 -8.69
C THR A 356 4.69 0.01 -8.34
N VAL A 357 4.41 0.94 -7.45
CA VAL A 357 3.04 1.38 -7.15
C VAL A 357 2.56 2.44 -8.14
N ASN A 358 3.47 3.06 -8.91
CA ASN A 358 3.14 4.05 -9.93
C ASN A 358 3.78 3.69 -11.28
N ALA A 359 2.98 3.10 -12.15
CA ALA A 359 3.37 2.74 -13.51
C ALA A 359 2.96 3.79 -14.56
N SER A 360 2.55 4.99 -14.16
CA SER A 360 1.98 5.99 -15.08
C SER A 360 2.97 6.44 -16.17
N THR A 361 4.24 6.54 -15.82
CA THR A 361 5.32 6.97 -16.74
C THR A 361 5.86 5.86 -17.62
N ALA A 362 5.55 4.60 -17.32
CA ALA A 362 5.97 3.46 -18.13
C ALA A 362 5.52 3.56 -19.60
N LYS A 363 4.38 4.23 -19.86
CA LYS A 363 3.90 4.52 -21.21
C LYS A 363 4.82 5.43 -22.02
N GLN A 364 5.67 6.19 -21.35
CA GLN A 364 6.68 7.08 -21.95
C GLN A 364 8.07 6.45 -21.93
N GLY A 365 8.20 5.18 -21.55
CA GLY A 365 9.45 4.45 -21.43
C GLY A 365 10.23 4.75 -20.16
N LEU A 366 9.70 5.56 -19.25
CA LEU A 366 10.31 5.83 -17.95
C LEU A 366 9.65 4.97 -16.87
N LEU A 367 10.45 4.18 -16.16
CA LEU A 367 10.02 3.41 -15.01
C LEU A 367 11.02 3.65 -13.86
N ILE A 368 10.50 3.97 -12.69
CA ILE A 368 11.25 3.88 -11.44
C ILE A 368 10.62 2.76 -10.62
N ALA A 369 11.37 1.71 -10.43
CA ALA A 369 10.92 0.52 -9.71
C ALA A 369 12.01 0.05 -8.75
N ASN A 370 11.64 -0.14 -7.50
CA ASN A 370 12.56 -0.57 -6.44
C ASN A 370 13.84 0.27 -6.35
N GLY A 371 13.71 1.59 -6.58
CA GLY A 371 14.82 2.54 -6.57
C GLY A 371 15.68 2.53 -7.85
N THR A 372 15.35 1.71 -8.84
CA THR A 372 16.07 1.65 -10.12
C THR A 372 15.34 2.47 -11.16
N LYS A 373 16.03 3.46 -11.74
CA LYS A 373 15.49 4.29 -12.83
C LYS A 373 15.84 3.68 -14.18
N ILE A 374 14.83 3.37 -14.96
CA ILE A 374 14.93 2.72 -16.27
C ILE A 374 14.38 3.68 -17.31
N ASN A 375 15.19 3.98 -18.33
CA ASN A 375 14.79 4.74 -19.51
C ASN A 375 14.81 3.79 -20.72
N ALA A 376 13.66 3.25 -21.06
CA ALA A 376 13.51 2.37 -22.21
C ALA A 376 13.26 3.17 -23.49
N GLN A 377 13.73 2.66 -24.60
CA GLN A 377 13.52 3.21 -25.94
C GLN A 377 13.05 2.14 -26.90
N GLY A 378 12.43 2.52 -28.01
CA GLY A 378 11.98 1.59 -29.05
C GLY A 378 11.05 0.51 -28.50
N ALA A 379 11.30 -0.76 -28.80
CA ALA A 379 10.51 -1.88 -28.34
C ALA A 379 10.39 -1.96 -26.79
N GLY A 380 11.42 -1.53 -26.07
CA GLY A 380 11.38 -1.49 -24.61
C GLY A 380 10.32 -0.54 -24.06
N CYS A 381 10.12 0.62 -24.67
CA CYS A 381 9.06 1.54 -24.30
C CYS A 381 7.67 0.91 -24.51
N GLU A 382 7.46 0.23 -25.66
CA GLU A 382 6.21 -0.45 -25.97
C GLU A 382 5.93 -1.62 -25.01
N VAL A 383 6.96 -2.38 -24.61
CA VAL A 383 6.87 -3.46 -23.62
C VAL A 383 6.42 -2.90 -22.26
N LEU A 384 7.09 -1.86 -21.74
CA LEU A 384 6.71 -1.24 -20.47
C LEU A 384 5.30 -0.67 -20.50
N ALA A 385 4.92 -0.01 -21.58
CA ALA A 385 3.59 0.55 -21.79
C ALA A 385 2.52 -0.54 -21.78
N PHE A 386 2.77 -1.66 -22.47
CA PHE A 386 1.83 -2.79 -22.53
C PHE A 386 1.69 -3.44 -21.14
N ILE A 387 2.79 -3.75 -20.46
CA ILE A 387 2.74 -4.35 -19.11
C ILE A 387 2.00 -3.42 -18.15
N SER A 388 2.28 -2.11 -18.15
CA SER A 388 1.66 -1.14 -17.25
C SER A 388 0.13 -1.11 -17.31
N THR A 389 -0.44 -1.51 -18.44
CA THR A 389 -1.89 -1.47 -18.68
C THR A 389 -2.57 -2.84 -18.55
N HIS A 390 -1.81 -3.94 -18.63
CA HIS A 390 -2.37 -5.31 -18.68
C HIS A 390 -1.86 -6.22 -17.56
N GLN A 391 -1.03 -5.70 -16.65
CA GLN A 391 -0.41 -6.49 -15.58
C GLN A 391 -1.42 -7.01 -14.52
N PRO A 392 -1.22 -8.23 -14.01
CA PRO A 392 -0.21 -9.17 -14.42
C PRO A 392 -0.53 -9.79 -15.79
N VAL A 393 0.44 -9.92 -16.66
CA VAL A 393 0.25 -10.38 -18.05
C VAL A 393 1.21 -11.52 -18.43
N ALA A 394 0.71 -12.54 -19.12
CA ALA A 394 1.54 -13.65 -19.60
C ALA A 394 2.59 -13.14 -20.62
N ILE A 395 3.80 -13.70 -20.55
CA ILE A 395 4.91 -13.35 -21.47
C ILE A 395 4.49 -13.58 -22.92
N SER A 396 3.79 -14.68 -23.22
CA SER A 396 3.22 -14.94 -24.54
C SER A 396 2.37 -13.80 -25.09
N LYS A 397 1.61 -13.12 -24.22
CA LYS A 397 0.79 -11.97 -24.62
C LYS A 397 1.59 -10.70 -24.85
N VAL A 398 2.68 -10.53 -24.11
CA VAL A 398 3.63 -9.44 -24.36
C VAL A 398 4.29 -9.65 -25.71
N LEU A 399 4.81 -10.85 -25.98
CA LEU A 399 5.46 -11.21 -27.25
C LEU A 399 4.53 -11.06 -28.44
N ALA A 400 3.26 -11.44 -28.30
CA ALA A 400 2.27 -11.32 -29.37
C ALA A 400 2.00 -9.89 -29.85
N GLN A 401 2.51 -8.87 -29.16
CA GLN A 401 2.45 -7.47 -29.61
C GLN A 401 3.54 -7.13 -30.64
N PHE A 402 4.49 -8.01 -30.89
CA PHE A 402 5.68 -7.78 -31.68
C PHE A 402 5.92 -8.85 -32.74
N ASP A 403 6.64 -8.49 -33.78
CA ASP A 403 7.09 -9.48 -34.78
C ASP A 403 8.00 -10.53 -34.16
N ALA A 404 7.89 -11.76 -34.64
CA ALA A 404 8.65 -12.90 -34.13
C ALA A 404 10.18 -12.68 -34.10
N ALA A 405 10.69 -11.87 -35.02
CA ALA A 405 12.12 -11.48 -35.06
C ALA A 405 12.59 -10.70 -33.83
N LYS A 406 11.67 -10.07 -33.08
CA LYS A 406 11.98 -9.29 -31.87
C LYS A 406 11.78 -10.09 -30.58
N HIS A 407 11.22 -11.29 -30.64
CA HIS A 407 10.84 -12.04 -29.44
C HIS A 407 12.05 -12.33 -28.53
N GLU A 408 13.19 -12.65 -29.08
CA GLU A 408 14.41 -12.92 -28.29
C GLU A 408 14.91 -11.64 -27.59
N GLU A 409 14.97 -10.51 -28.29
CA GLU A 409 15.34 -9.23 -27.73
C GLU A 409 14.42 -8.84 -26.56
N ILE A 410 13.10 -9.11 -26.69
CA ILE A 410 12.12 -8.79 -25.64
C ILE A 410 12.30 -9.72 -24.43
N ARG A 411 12.58 -11.01 -24.63
CA ARG A 411 12.87 -11.93 -23.53
C ARG A 411 14.14 -11.53 -22.78
N GLU A 412 15.19 -11.17 -23.48
CA GLU A 412 16.41 -10.64 -22.85
C GLU A 412 16.14 -9.36 -22.06
N LEU A 413 15.30 -8.47 -22.59
CA LEU A 413 14.89 -7.25 -21.87
C LEU A 413 14.13 -7.60 -20.58
N LEU A 414 13.12 -8.46 -20.66
CA LEU A 414 12.34 -8.89 -19.49
C LEU A 414 13.22 -9.59 -18.46
N THR A 415 14.17 -10.41 -18.88
CA THR A 415 15.15 -11.07 -17.99
C THR A 415 15.99 -10.03 -17.27
N ARG A 416 16.53 -9.02 -17.98
CA ARG A 416 17.30 -7.95 -17.36
C ARG A 416 16.46 -7.11 -16.39
N LEU A 417 15.20 -6.83 -16.71
CA LEU A 417 14.29 -6.11 -15.82
C LEU A 417 13.98 -6.93 -14.55
N ALA A 418 13.86 -8.24 -14.67
CA ALA A 418 13.68 -9.14 -13.54
C ALA A 418 14.94 -9.24 -12.66
N ASP A 419 16.12 -9.24 -13.27
CA ASP A 419 17.40 -9.22 -12.55
C ASP A 419 17.64 -7.92 -11.78
N LEU A 420 17.05 -6.82 -12.24
CA LEU A 420 17.06 -5.51 -11.56
C LEU A 420 15.92 -5.37 -10.54
N ASP A 421 15.11 -6.41 -10.34
CA ASP A 421 13.92 -6.38 -9.50
C ASP A 421 12.90 -5.29 -9.90
N ALA A 422 12.95 -4.86 -11.15
CA ALA A 422 12.03 -3.87 -11.72
C ALA A 422 10.74 -4.51 -12.24
N VAL A 423 10.82 -5.79 -12.57
CA VAL A 423 9.71 -6.65 -13.00
C VAL A 423 9.74 -7.92 -12.18
N GLU A 424 8.61 -8.30 -11.64
CA GLU A 424 8.42 -9.61 -11.02
C GLU A 424 7.90 -10.60 -12.08
N VAL A 425 8.44 -11.81 -12.04
CA VAL A 425 8.05 -12.94 -12.91
C VAL A 425 7.56 -14.07 -12.03
N PHE A 426 6.40 -14.67 -12.32
CA PHE A 426 5.76 -15.71 -11.49
C PHE A 426 4.79 -16.59 -12.29
#